data_89d6550fff088580a0e5f21267003ddb
#
_entry.id   89d6550fff088580a0e5f21267003ddb
#
_cell.length_a   1.000
_cell.length_b   1.000
_cell.length_c   1.000
_cell.angle_alpha   90.00
_cell.angle_beta   90.00
_cell.angle_gamma   90.00
#
_symmetry.space_group_name_H-M   'P 1'
#
loop_
_entity.id
_entity.type
_entity.pdbx_description
1 polymer ?
#
loop_
_entity_poly.entity_id
_entity_poly.type
_entity_poly.pdbx_seq_one_letter_code
_entity_poly.pdbx_strand_id
1 'polypeptide(L)'
;MDDPVLASYRERISAADDGVLKAVNDRLKLVAELHAHKRRSGLPLFDGAREQDVVARAIARNGGPLSDDGVRQLYALLLPLCTAEAARLGEEAAPA
;
A
#
# COMPACT_ATOMS: atom_id res chain seq x y z
N MET A 1 -10.33 -36.65 3.97
CA MET A 1 -10.61 -36.12 5.32
C MET A 1 -9.78 -34.86 5.54
N ASP A 2 -10.43 -33.78 5.91
CA ASP A 2 -9.73 -32.50 6.08
C ASP A 2 -8.96 -32.47 7.40
N ASP A 3 -7.72 -31.96 7.32
CA ASP A 3 -6.91 -31.73 8.51
C ASP A 3 -7.43 -30.50 9.25
N PRO A 4 -7.93 -30.61 10.49
CA PRO A 4 -8.46 -29.47 11.24
C PRO A 4 -7.37 -28.44 11.57
N VAL A 5 -6.11 -28.86 11.72
CA VAL A 5 -5.00 -27.91 11.95
C VAL A 5 -4.76 -27.08 10.70
N LEU A 6 -4.74 -27.71 9.53
CA LEU A 6 -4.59 -27.03 8.25
C LEU A 6 -5.74 -26.04 8.01
N ALA A 7 -6.97 -26.45 8.29
CA ALA A 7 -8.15 -25.61 8.15
C ALA A 7 -8.05 -24.35 9.05
N SER A 8 -7.61 -24.54 10.31
CA SER A 8 -7.41 -23.42 11.24
C SER A 8 -6.38 -22.42 10.75
N TYR A 9 -5.25 -22.89 10.22
CA TYR A 9 -4.24 -22.00 9.66
C TYR A 9 -4.75 -21.24 8.45
N ARG A 10 -5.50 -21.88 7.57
CA ARG A 10 -6.10 -21.25 6.40
C ARG A 10 -7.06 -20.13 6.77
N GLU A 11 -7.89 -20.35 7.78
CA GLU A 11 -8.79 -19.30 8.30
C GLU A 11 -8.02 -18.11 8.86
N ARG A 12 -6.96 -18.38 9.62
CA ARG A 12 -6.13 -17.32 10.22
C ARG A 12 -5.36 -16.54 9.16
N ILE A 13 -4.87 -17.23 8.13
CA ILE A 13 -4.21 -16.59 6.99
C ILE A 13 -5.22 -15.71 6.23
N SER A 14 -6.42 -16.22 5.99
CA SER A 14 -7.47 -15.43 5.32
C SER A 14 -7.83 -14.16 6.09
N ALA A 15 -7.90 -14.25 7.42
CA ALA A 15 -8.13 -13.07 8.25
C ALA A 15 -6.98 -12.06 8.14
N ALA A 16 -5.73 -12.53 8.07
CA ALA A 16 -4.57 -11.67 7.84
C ALA A 16 -4.63 -11.01 6.45
N ASP A 17 -5.07 -11.75 5.43
CA ASP A 17 -5.25 -11.23 4.07
C ASP A 17 -6.27 -10.09 4.03
N ASP A 18 -7.37 -10.21 4.78
CA ASP A 18 -8.36 -9.13 4.91
C ASP A 18 -7.72 -7.87 5.47
N GLY A 19 -6.82 -8.02 6.43
CA GLY A 19 -6.04 -6.91 7.00
C GLY A 19 -5.10 -6.26 5.97
N VAL A 20 -4.46 -7.07 5.13
CA VAL A 20 -3.60 -6.55 4.04
C VAL A 20 -4.42 -5.71 3.08
N LEU A 21 -5.57 -6.23 2.61
CA LEU A 21 -6.43 -5.50 1.67
C LEU A 21 -6.95 -4.21 2.29
N LYS A 22 -7.36 -4.26 3.55
CA LYS A 22 -7.82 -3.06 4.25
C LYS A 22 -6.74 -2.00 4.33
N ALA A 23 -5.53 -2.39 4.71
CA ALA A 23 -4.40 -1.46 4.84
C ALA A 23 -4.02 -0.85 3.48
N VAL A 24 -3.97 -1.65 2.42
CA VAL A 24 -3.67 -1.17 1.07
C VAL A 24 -4.74 -0.19 0.60
N ASN A 25 -6.01 -0.51 0.79
CA ASN A 25 -7.11 0.37 0.39
C ASN A 25 -7.14 1.67 1.19
N ASP A 26 -6.88 1.62 2.50
CA ASP A 26 -6.78 2.83 3.32
C ASP A 26 -5.65 3.74 2.83
N ARG A 27 -4.49 3.14 2.54
CA ARG A 27 -3.34 3.89 1.99
C ARG A 27 -3.66 4.49 0.62
N LEU A 28 -4.29 3.72 -0.27
CA LEU A 28 -4.67 4.18 -1.60
C LEU A 28 -5.61 5.38 -1.54
N LYS A 29 -6.62 5.36 -0.66
CA LYS A 29 -7.54 6.48 -0.47
C LYS A 29 -6.79 7.74 -0.08
N LEU A 30 -5.84 7.63 0.85
CA LEU A 30 -5.04 8.77 1.29
C LEU A 30 -4.12 9.30 0.18
N VAL A 31 -3.51 8.40 -0.59
CA VAL A 31 -2.66 8.80 -1.74
C VAL A 31 -3.51 9.52 -2.79
N ALA A 32 -4.71 9.02 -3.08
CA ALA A 32 -5.62 9.68 -4.02
C ALA A 32 -6.02 11.09 -3.56
N GLU A 33 -6.33 11.24 -2.28
CA GLU A 33 -6.64 12.56 -1.68
C GLU A 33 -5.43 13.51 -1.75
N LEU A 34 -4.25 12.99 -1.44
CA LEU A 34 -3.01 13.76 -1.50
C LEU A 34 -2.72 14.22 -2.93
N HIS A 35 -2.86 13.34 -3.92
CA HIS A 35 -2.64 13.69 -5.32
C HIS A 35 -3.65 14.74 -5.80
N ALA A 36 -4.91 14.66 -5.40
CA ALA A 36 -5.90 15.66 -5.72
C ALA A 36 -5.51 17.03 -5.14
N HIS A 37 -5.04 17.06 -3.90
CA HIS A 37 -4.54 18.28 -3.26
C HIS A 37 -3.33 18.85 -4.03
N LYS A 38 -2.38 18.01 -4.40
CA LYS A 38 -1.18 18.44 -5.15
C LYS A 38 -1.55 19.06 -6.49
N ARG A 39 -2.51 18.47 -7.21
CA ARG A 39 -2.99 19.03 -8.49
C ARG A 39 -3.62 20.41 -8.29
N ARG A 40 -4.49 20.55 -7.29
CA ARG A 40 -5.12 21.84 -6.98
C ARG A 40 -4.12 22.92 -6.58
N SER A 41 -3.02 22.52 -5.93
CA SER A 41 -1.99 23.43 -5.42
C SER A 41 -0.82 23.63 -6.40
N GLY A 42 -0.84 22.97 -7.55
CA GLY A 42 0.25 23.05 -8.53
C GLY A 42 1.54 22.39 -8.07
N LEU A 43 1.45 21.44 -7.14
CA LEU A 43 2.63 20.73 -6.62
C LEU A 43 2.95 19.49 -7.46
N PRO A 44 4.23 19.10 -7.57
CA PRO A 44 4.61 17.88 -8.27
C PRO A 44 4.02 16.65 -7.60
N LEU A 45 3.52 15.68 -8.37
CA LEU A 45 2.99 14.42 -7.84
C LEU A 45 4.09 13.48 -7.36
N PHE A 46 5.20 13.42 -8.08
CA PHE A 46 6.33 12.54 -7.76
C PHE A 46 7.34 13.24 -6.86
N ASP A 47 7.79 12.55 -5.82
CA ASP A 47 8.85 12.97 -4.91
C ASP A 47 9.70 11.77 -4.55
N GLY A 48 10.84 11.62 -5.23
CA GLY A 48 11.75 10.49 -5.05
C GLY A 48 12.40 10.45 -3.66
N ALA A 49 12.70 11.60 -3.08
CA ALA A 49 13.24 11.68 -1.71
C ALA A 49 12.20 11.17 -0.70
N ARG A 50 10.95 11.53 -0.87
CA ARG A 50 9.86 11.04 -0.02
C ARG A 50 9.68 9.52 -0.13
N GLU A 51 9.79 8.96 -1.33
CA GLU A 51 9.70 7.51 -1.52
C GLU A 51 10.80 6.76 -0.77
N GLN A 52 12.04 7.27 -0.81
CA GLN A 52 13.16 6.71 -0.05
C GLN A 52 12.90 6.77 1.45
N ASP A 53 12.37 7.88 1.94
CA ASP A 53 12.03 8.06 3.36
C ASP A 53 10.92 7.08 3.79
N VAL A 54 9.93 6.84 2.95
CA VAL A 54 8.85 5.89 3.23
C VAL A 54 9.42 4.48 3.43
N VAL A 55 10.31 4.04 2.56
CA VAL A 55 10.94 2.72 2.65
C VAL A 55 11.82 2.62 3.91
N ALA A 56 12.64 3.63 4.17
CA ALA A 56 13.50 3.67 5.35
C ALA A 56 12.68 3.62 6.65
N ARG A 57 11.60 4.37 6.70
CA ARG A 57 10.67 4.36 7.84
C ARG A 57 10.03 2.98 8.04
N ALA A 58 9.59 2.35 6.95
CA ALA A 58 8.98 1.03 6.99
C ALA A 58 9.94 0.00 7.56
N ILE A 59 11.20 0.02 7.12
CA ILE A 59 12.26 -0.87 7.64
C ILE A 59 12.45 -0.62 9.14
N ALA A 60 12.56 0.64 9.56
CA ALA A 60 12.78 1.00 10.97
C ALA A 60 11.61 0.59 11.86
N ARG A 61 10.38 0.60 11.34
CA ARG A 61 9.17 0.28 12.10
C ARG A 61 8.78 -1.19 12.04
N ASN A 62 9.37 -1.94 11.13
CA ASN A 62 9.04 -3.35 10.97
C ASN A 62 9.49 -4.15 12.17
N GLY A 63 8.56 -4.80 12.87
CA GLY A 63 8.84 -5.68 13.99
C GLY A 63 9.16 -7.13 13.62
N GLY A 64 9.26 -7.41 12.33
CA GLY A 64 9.46 -8.77 11.83
C GLY A 64 8.19 -9.62 11.93
N PRO A 65 8.21 -10.86 11.44
CA PRO A 65 9.35 -11.61 10.90
C PRO A 65 9.77 -11.27 9.47
N LEU A 66 9.10 -10.32 8.79
CA LEU A 66 9.51 -9.89 7.45
C LEU A 66 10.93 -9.27 7.52
N SER A 67 11.82 -9.68 6.61
CA SER A 67 13.18 -9.13 6.54
C SER A 67 13.18 -7.71 5.99
N ASP A 68 14.27 -6.98 6.20
CA ASP A 68 14.46 -5.66 5.60
C ASP A 68 14.34 -5.72 4.07
N ASP A 69 14.92 -6.74 3.47
CA ASP A 69 14.83 -6.96 2.03
C ASP A 69 13.39 -7.24 1.58
N GLY A 70 12.65 -8.01 2.36
CA GLY A 70 11.21 -8.23 2.14
C GLY A 70 10.41 -6.93 2.20
N VAL A 71 10.74 -6.03 3.12
CA VAL A 71 10.11 -4.70 3.19
C VAL A 71 10.41 -3.90 1.92
N ARG A 72 11.67 -3.91 1.46
CA ARG A 72 12.04 -3.21 0.21
C ARG A 72 11.25 -3.73 -0.98
N GLN A 73 11.14 -5.05 -1.12
CA GLN A 73 10.37 -5.68 -2.20
C GLN A 73 8.89 -5.32 -2.14
N LEU A 74 8.31 -5.34 -0.95
CA LEU A 74 6.91 -4.97 -0.75
C LEU A 74 6.66 -3.53 -1.20
N TYR A 75 7.48 -2.59 -0.76
CA TYR A 75 7.30 -1.18 -1.10
C TYR A 75 7.68 -0.87 -2.55
N ALA A 76 8.59 -1.62 -3.15
CA ALA A 76 8.90 -1.51 -4.57
C ALA A 76 7.67 -1.83 -5.44
N LEU A 77 6.76 -2.68 -4.96
CA LEU A 77 5.49 -2.97 -5.60
C LEU A 77 4.40 -1.98 -5.18
N LEU A 78 4.29 -1.73 -3.88
CA LEU A 78 3.19 -0.96 -3.29
C LEU A 78 3.18 0.51 -3.74
N LEU A 79 4.34 1.16 -3.79
CA LEU A 79 4.42 2.58 -4.14
C LEU A 79 3.93 2.86 -5.57
N PRO A 80 4.43 2.18 -6.60
CA PRO A 80 3.90 2.39 -7.95
C PRO A 80 2.47 1.91 -8.12
N LEU A 81 2.06 0.86 -7.41
CA LEU A 81 0.67 0.38 -7.44
C LEU A 81 -0.29 1.47 -6.94
N CYS A 82 0.00 2.08 -5.79
CA CYS A 82 -0.84 3.14 -5.25
C CYS A 82 -0.85 4.38 -6.17
N THR A 83 0.28 4.72 -6.77
CA THR A 83 0.35 5.84 -7.72
C THR A 83 -0.53 5.58 -8.94
N ALA A 84 -0.43 4.38 -9.53
CA ALA A 84 -1.22 4.01 -10.70
C ALA A 84 -2.73 3.96 -10.39
N GLU A 85 -3.09 3.37 -9.26
CA GLU A 85 -4.50 3.28 -8.86
C GLU A 85 -5.07 4.63 -8.44
N ALA A 86 -4.28 5.50 -7.82
CA ALA A 86 -4.70 6.87 -7.52
C ALA A 86 -4.96 7.66 -8.80
N ALA A 87 -4.15 7.46 -9.84
CA ALA A 87 -4.37 8.07 -11.14
C ALA A 87 -5.68 7.58 -11.78
N ARG A 88 -5.95 6.27 -11.71
CA ARG A 88 -7.21 5.69 -12.19
C ARG A 88 -8.42 6.30 -11.47
N LEU A 89 -8.36 6.41 -10.15
CA LEU A 89 -9.43 7.01 -9.34
C LEU A 89 -9.64 8.48 -9.70
N GLY A 90 -8.56 9.23 -9.96
CA GLY A 90 -8.64 10.62 -10.40
C GLY A 90 -9.33 10.78 -11.74
N GLU A 91 -9.05 9.89 -12.68
CA GLU A 91 -9.70 9.86 -14.00
C GLU A 91 -11.20 9.55 -13.89
N GLU A 92 -11.57 8.57 -13.07
CA GLU A 92 -12.97 8.19 -12.84
C GLU A 92 -13.77 9.31 -12.17
N ALA A 93 -13.13 10.09 -11.29
CA ALA A 93 -13.76 11.20 -10.57
C ALA A 93 -13.78 12.50 -11.38
N ALA A 94 -13.05 12.59 -12.49
CA ALA A 94 -12.98 13.78 -13.30
C ALA A 94 -14.34 14.05 -13.97
N PRO A 95 -14.81 15.31 -14.01
CA PRO A 95 -16.03 15.63 -14.75
C PRO A 95 -15.83 15.35 -16.23
N ALA A 96 -16.86 14.82 -16.84
CA ALA A 96 -16.87 14.50 -18.26
C ALA A 96 -16.76 15.76 -19.15
#